data_1e6957bd05260821e60959b6d55b594f
#
_entry.id   1e6957bd05260821e60959b6d55b594f
#
_cell.length_a   1.000
_cell.length_b   1.000
_cell.length_c   1.000
_cell.angle_alpha   90.00
_cell.angle_beta   90.00
_cell.angle_gamma   90.00
#
_symmetry.space_group_name_H-M   'P 1'
#
loop_
_entity.id
_entity.type
_entity.pdbx_description
1 polymer ?
#
loop_
_entity_poly.entity_id
_entity_poly.type
_entity_poly.pdbx_seq_one_letter_code
_entity_poly.pdbx_strand_id
1 'polypeptide(L)'
;MATGMGMKKEVAVSFLQLAATGRAREAFSKHAGSKFRHHNPYFAGDAQALMTGMDENARQNPNKRLEVLHAVEDGDLVAVHSRVQHHADDRGAAAVHLFRFEGDRIAELWDVGQSVPDESVNGNGMF
;
A
#
# COMPACT_ATOMS: atom_id res chain seq x y z
N MET A 1 17.09 -19.04 9.81
CA MET A 1 16.62 -17.96 9.10
C MET A 1 15.16 -17.68 9.44
N ALA A 2 14.90 -16.45 9.58
CA ALA A 2 13.56 -16.07 9.94
C ALA A 2 12.62 -16.31 8.78
N THR A 3 11.75 -17.22 8.97
CA THR A 3 10.67 -17.44 8.04
C THR A 3 9.42 -17.36 8.87
N GLY A 4 8.40 -16.90 8.38
CA GLY A 4 7.17 -16.85 9.11
C GLY A 4 6.97 -15.54 9.82
N MET A 5 7.03 -15.51 11.15
CA MET A 5 6.62 -14.33 11.89
C MET A 5 7.32 -13.06 11.41
N GLY A 6 6.55 -12.06 11.03
CA GLY A 6 7.04 -10.78 10.56
C GLY A 6 7.43 -10.74 9.10
N MET A 7 7.70 -11.87 8.47
CA MET A 7 8.14 -11.89 7.08
C MET A 7 7.09 -11.29 6.16
N LYS A 8 5.82 -11.67 6.30
CA LYS A 8 4.74 -11.16 5.46
C LYS A 8 4.53 -9.66 5.68
N LYS A 9 4.61 -9.21 6.92
CA LYS A 9 4.52 -7.76 7.21
C LYS A 9 5.62 -7.01 6.49
N GLU A 10 6.85 -7.52 6.54
CA GLU A 10 7.98 -6.88 5.88
C GLU A 10 7.79 -6.82 4.37
N VAL A 11 7.28 -7.88 3.78
CA VAL A 11 6.99 -7.92 2.34
C VAL A 11 5.91 -6.89 1.98
N ALA A 12 4.83 -6.84 2.75
CA ALA A 12 3.74 -5.89 2.50
C ALA A 12 4.22 -4.44 2.60
N VAL A 13 5.00 -4.12 3.62
CA VAL A 13 5.55 -2.77 3.80
C VAL A 13 6.51 -2.43 2.66
N SER A 14 7.39 -3.35 2.29
CA SER A 14 8.31 -3.16 1.17
C SER A 14 7.57 -2.90 -0.13
N PHE A 15 6.52 -3.68 -0.40
CA PHE A 15 5.70 -3.49 -1.59
C PHE A 15 5.15 -2.06 -1.65
N LEU A 16 4.57 -1.59 -0.55
CA LEU A 16 3.97 -0.26 -0.52
C LEU A 16 5.01 0.85 -0.68
N GLN A 17 6.15 0.71 -0.03
CA GLN A 17 7.20 1.73 -0.12
C GLN A 17 7.80 1.81 -1.51
N LEU A 18 8.02 0.68 -2.15
CA LEU A 18 8.50 0.64 -3.52
C LEU A 18 7.47 1.26 -4.48
N ALA A 19 6.20 0.88 -4.33
CA ALA A 19 5.15 1.40 -5.20
C ALA A 19 4.98 2.91 -5.04
N ALA A 20 5.07 3.42 -3.82
CA ALA A 20 4.90 4.85 -3.56
C ALA A 20 6.05 5.71 -4.09
N THR A 21 7.22 5.13 -4.29
CA THR A 21 8.41 5.87 -4.68
C THR A 21 8.79 5.66 -6.15
N GLY A 22 7.86 5.20 -6.98
CA GLY A 22 8.08 5.06 -8.42
C GLY A 22 8.75 3.76 -8.82
N ARG A 23 8.75 2.76 -7.94
CA ARG A 23 9.36 1.45 -8.20
C ARG A 23 8.30 0.35 -8.14
N ALA A 24 7.12 0.62 -8.70
CA ALA A 24 6.04 -0.35 -8.67
C ALA A 24 6.40 -1.63 -9.43
N ARG A 25 7.09 -1.50 -10.55
CA ARG A 25 7.52 -2.67 -11.31
C ARG A 25 8.38 -3.60 -10.47
N GLU A 26 9.29 -3.03 -9.69
CA GLU A 26 10.13 -3.81 -8.78
C GLU A 26 9.29 -4.43 -7.67
N ALA A 27 8.33 -3.68 -7.12
CA ALA A 27 7.45 -4.17 -6.07
C ALA A 27 6.69 -5.43 -6.52
N PHE A 28 6.11 -5.38 -7.72
CA PHE A 28 5.38 -6.51 -8.26
C PHE A 28 6.30 -7.68 -8.59
N SER A 29 7.45 -7.41 -9.18
CA SER A 29 8.41 -8.44 -9.53
C SER A 29 8.91 -9.21 -8.31
N LYS A 30 9.19 -8.48 -7.22
CA LYS A 30 9.72 -9.08 -6.00
C LYS A 30 8.66 -9.79 -5.17
N HIS A 31 7.44 -9.26 -5.14
CA HIS A 31 6.49 -9.62 -4.09
C HIS A 31 5.15 -10.17 -4.57
N ALA A 32 4.73 -9.86 -5.80
CA ALA A 32 3.42 -10.29 -6.27
C ALA A 32 3.48 -11.70 -6.87
N GLY A 33 2.43 -12.47 -6.63
CA GLY A 33 2.27 -13.79 -7.23
C GLY A 33 1.76 -13.70 -8.65
N SER A 34 1.82 -14.80 -9.39
CA SER A 34 1.44 -14.86 -10.80
C SER A 34 -0.06 -14.63 -11.02
N LYS A 35 -0.87 -14.87 -10.00
CA LYS A 35 -2.32 -14.71 -10.08
C LYS A 35 -2.81 -13.52 -9.25
N PHE A 36 -1.95 -12.54 -9.04
CA PHE A 36 -2.27 -11.34 -8.29
C PHE A 36 -3.54 -10.68 -8.81
N ARG A 37 -4.39 -10.24 -7.91
CA ARG A 37 -5.56 -9.41 -8.23
C ARG A 37 -5.76 -8.36 -7.15
N HIS A 38 -6.45 -7.28 -7.51
CA HIS A 38 -6.68 -6.19 -6.57
C HIS A 38 -8.11 -5.67 -6.70
N HIS A 39 -8.50 -4.89 -5.71
CA HIS A 39 -9.86 -4.37 -5.61
C HIS A 39 -9.92 -2.84 -5.61
N ASN A 40 -8.91 -2.18 -6.19
CA ASN A 40 -8.94 -0.74 -6.35
C ASN A 40 -9.92 -0.39 -7.46
N PRO A 41 -10.99 0.40 -7.18
CA PRO A 41 -12.07 0.62 -8.14
C PRO A 41 -11.69 1.50 -9.32
N TYR A 42 -10.54 2.14 -9.30
CA TYR A 42 -10.14 3.08 -10.33
C TYR A 42 -9.30 2.45 -11.44
N PHE A 43 -8.96 1.16 -11.33
CA PHE A 43 -8.12 0.47 -12.30
C PHE A 43 -8.71 -0.89 -12.62
N ALA A 44 -8.39 -1.42 -13.82
CA ALA A 44 -8.75 -2.79 -14.13
C ALA A 44 -8.08 -3.74 -13.12
N GLY A 45 -8.70 -4.88 -12.88
CA GLY A 45 -8.37 -5.73 -11.73
C GLY A 45 -7.09 -6.54 -11.80
N ASP A 46 -6.31 -6.39 -12.87
CA ASP A 46 -5.07 -7.14 -13.05
C ASP A 46 -3.86 -6.38 -12.52
N ALA A 47 -2.76 -7.08 -12.35
CA ALA A 47 -1.53 -6.52 -11.82
C ALA A 47 -0.96 -5.41 -12.70
N GLN A 48 -1.01 -5.61 -14.02
CA GLN A 48 -0.42 -4.63 -14.96
C GLN A 48 -1.10 -3.28 -14.86
N ALA A 49 -2.43 -3.26 -14.79
CA ALA A 49 -3.19 -2.01 -14.71
C ALA A 49 -2.85 -1.25 -13.43
N LEU A 50 -2.78 -1.94 -12.30
CA LEU A 50 -2.45 -1.31 -11.02
C LEU A 50 -1.00 -0.82 -11.01
N MET A 51 -0.07 -1.62 -11.51
CA MET A 51 1.34 -1.26 -11.56
C MET A 51 1.55 0.00 -12.40
N THR A 52 0.92 0.07 -13.57
CA THR A 52 1.00 1.25 -14.43
C THR A 52 0.43 2.48 -13.74
N GLY A 53 -0.72 2.32 -13.08
CA GLY A 53 -1.34 3.42 -12.33
C GLY A 53 -0.47 3.93 -11.19
N MET A 54 0.15 3.03 -10.46
CA MET A 54 1.05 3.40 -9.37
C MET A 54 2.27 4.15 -9.87
N ASP A 55 2.89 3.69 -10.95
CA ASP A 55 4.05 4.35 -11.54
C ASP A 55 3.69 5.74 -12.04
N GLU A 56 2.54 5.88 -12.68
CA GLU A 56 2.09 7.16 -13.18
C GLU A 56 1.81 8.14 -12.03
N ASN A 57 1.15 7.66 -10.98
CA ASN A 57 0.88 8.48 -9.80
C ASN A 57 2.18 8.96 -9.15
N ALA A 58 3.16 8.09 -9.02
CA ALA A 58 4.46 8.46 -8.44
C ALA A 58 5.20 9.45 -9.31
N ARG A 59 5.10 9.31 -10.63
CA ARG A 59 5.75 10.26 -11.56
C ARG A 59 5.11 11.64 -11.46
N GLN A 60 3.80 11.70 -11.30
CA GLN A 60 3.08 12.96 -11.13
C GLN A 60 3.30 13.57 -9.75
N ASN A 61 3.68 12.77 -8.77
CA ASN A 61 3.87 13.19 -7.38
C ASN A 61 5.25 12.75 -6.89
N PRO A 62 6.33 13.39 -7.39
CA PRO A 62 7.69 12.92 -7.08
C PRO A 62 8.07 13.07 -5.61
N ASN A 63 7.35 13.89 -4.86
CA ASN A 63 7.59 14.08 -3.42
C ASN A 63 6.58 13.34 -2.55
N LYS A 64 5.91 12.35 -3.12
CA LYS A 64 4.94 11.54 -2.41
C LYS A 64 5.59 10.83 -1.23
N ARG A 65 4.86 10.79 -0.11
CA ARG A 65 5.29 10.12 1.11
C ARG A 65 4.25 9.08 1.51
N LEU A 66 4.74 7.93 1.91
CA LEU A 66 3.91 6.91 2.53
C LEU A 66 4.59 6.54 3.85
N GLU A 67 3.94 6.88 4.94
CA GLU A 67 4.44 6.59 6.28
C GLU A 67 3.61 5.48 6.88
N VAL A 68 4.24 4.35 7.17
CA VAL A 68 3.57 3.21 7.81
C VAL A 68 3.43 3.49 9.29
N LEU A 69 2.20 3.46 9.79
CA LEU A 69 1.90 3.69 11.19
C LEU A 69 1.70 2.39 11.95
N HIS A 70 1.04 1.42 11.31
CA HIS A 70 0.78 0.12 11.91
C HIS A 70 0.84 -0.95 10.84
N ALA A 71 1.37 -2.12 11.19
CA ALA A 71 1.31 -3.28 10.34
C ALA A 71 1.01 -4.48 11.22
N VAL A 72 -0.06 -5.20 10.92
CA VAL A 72 -0.48 -6.37 11.68
C VAL A 72 -0.60 -7.57 10.77
N GLU A 73 -0.27 -8.72 11.28
CA GLU A 73 -0.27 -9.96 10.53
C GLU A 73 -1.07 -11.01 11.28
N ASP A 74 -1.95 -11.69 10.55
CA ASP A 74 -2.74 -12.80 11.09
C ASP A 74 -2.87 -13.86 10.00
N GLY A 75 -2.14 -14.96 10.16
CA GLY A 75 -2.14 -16.02 9.18
C GLY A 75 -1.61 -15.54 7.85
N ASP A 76 -2.41 -15.64 6.79
CA ASP A 76 -2.04 -15.21 5.46
C ASP A 76 -2.46 -13.76 5.15
N LEU A 77 -2.98 -13.04 6.13
CA LEU A 77 -3.44 -11.66 5.96
C LEU A 77 -2.51 -10.68 6.67
N VAL A 78 -2.26 -9.56 6.00
CA VAL A 78 -1.51 -8.44 6.59
C VAL A 78 -2.30 -7.17 6.33
N ALA A 79 -2.51 -6.38 7.38
CA ALA A 79 -3.10 -5.04 7.25
C ALA A 79 -2.03 -4.00 7.55
N VAL A 80 -1.90 -3.01 6.68
CA VAL A 80 -0.94 -1.91 6.85
C VAL A 80 -1.71 -0.60 6.86
N HIS A 81 -1.61 0.12 7.97
CA HIS A 81 -2.23 1.42 8.16
C HIS A 81 -1.16 2.49 7.95
N SER A 82 -1.42 3.42 7.03
CA SER A 82 -0.42 4.40 6.60
C SER A 82 -1.02 5.78 6.46
N ARG A 83 -0.15 6.77 6.57
CA ARG A 83 -0.43 8.13 6.15
C ARG A 83 0.19 8.34 4.76
N VAL A 84 -0.60 8.82 3.82
CA VAL A 84 -0.13 9.08 2.45
C VAL A 84 -0.28 10.56 2.16
N GLN A 85 0.80 11.19 1.65
CA GLN A 85 0.80 12.59 1.25
C GLN A 85 1.42 12.71 -0.13
N HIS A 86 0.84 13.54 -1.00
CA HIS A 86 1.41 13.80 -2.32
C HIS A 86 2.65 14.69 -2.23
N HIS A 87 2.73 15.53 -1.21
CA HIS A 87 3.88 16.38 -0.90
C HIS A 87 3.83 16.73 0.59
N ALA A 88 4.88 17.40 1.07
CA ALA A 88 5.04 17.67 2.51
C ALA A 88 3.88 18.48 3.12
N ASP A 89 3.30 19.39 2.33
CA ASP A 89 2.25 20.28 2.84
C ASP A 89 0.84 19.77 2.56
N ASP A 90 0.72 18.58 1.96
CA ASP A 90 -0.56 17.94 1.70
C ASP A 90 -1.14 17.40 3.01
N ARG A 91 -2.42 17.64 3.26
CA ARG A 91 -3.07 17.05 4.43
C ARG A 91 -3.10 15.53 4.32
N GLY A 92 -3.16 15.02 3.11
CA GLY A 92 -3.04 13.61 2.83
C GLY A 92 -4.29 12.79 3.07
N ALA A 93 -4.06 11.52 3.27
CA ALA A 93 -5.13 10.55 3.49
C ALA A 93 -4.66 9.46 4.43
N ALA A 94 -5.60 8.93 5.19
CA ALA A 94 -5.39 7.68 5.91
C ALA A 94 -5.68 6.53 4.93
N ALA A 95 -4.80 5.57 4.87
CA ALA A 95 -4.96 4.43 3.98
C ALA A 95 -4.75 3.13 4.75
N VAL A 96 -5.58 2.14 4.44
CA VAL A 96 -5.37 0.77 4.92
C VAL A 96 -5.26 -0.12 3.69
N HIS A 97 -4.16 -0.84 3.62
CA HIS A 97 -3.95 -1.85 2.58
C HIS A 97 -4.03 -3.21 3.25
N LEU A 98 -4.89 -4.06 2.72
CA LEU A 98 -5.02 -5.42 3.21
C LEU A 98 -4.47 -6.37 2.16
N PHE A 99 -3.53 -7.21 2.56
CA PHE A 99 -2.85 -8.14 1.67
C PHE A 99 -3.19 -9.57 2.06
N ARG A 100 -3.54 -10.39 1.08
CA ARG A 100 -3.63 -11.83 1.28
C ARG A 100 -2.46 -12.49 0.57
N PHE A 101 -1.79 -13.37 1.28
CA PHE A 101 -0.61 -14.07 0.78
C PHE A 101 -0.94 -15.51 0.40
N GLU A 102 -0.24 -16.00 -0.63
CA GLU A 102 -0.14 -17.43 -0.91
C GLU A 102 1.35 -17.76 -0.84
N GLY A 103 1.72 -18.50 0.20
CA GLY A 103 3.13 -18.67 0.52
C GLY A 103 3.76 -17.33 0.89
N ASP A 104 4.83 -16.98 0.22
CA ASP A 104 5.55 -15.73 0.46
C ASP A 104 5.21 -14.65 -0.57
N ARG A 105 4.17 -14.87 -1.41
CA ARG A 105 3.79 -13.94 -2.46
C ARG A 105 2.43 -13.31 -2.18
N ILE A 106 2.29 -12.06 -2.55
CA ILE A 106 1.02 -11.34 -2.42
C ILE A 106 0.08 -11.83 -3.53
N ALA A 107 -1.05 -12.39 -3.14
CA ALA A 107 -2.04 -12.91 -4.07
C ALA A 107 -3.20 -11.94 -4.29
N GLU A 108 -3.53 -11.13 -3.29
CA GLU A 108 -4.68 -10.25 -3.37
C GLU A 108 -4.48 -9.01 -2.53
N LEU A 109 -4.97 -7.87 -3.03
CA LEU A 109 -4.80 -6.58 -2.38
C LEU A 109 -6.11 -5.81 -2.38
N TRP A 110 -6.49 -5.32 -1.21
CA TRP A 110 -7.57 -4.33 -1.04
C TRP A 110 -6.95 -3.05 -0.54
N ASP A 111 -7.42 -1.90 -1.03
CA ASP A 111 -7.03 -0.64 -0.45
C ASP A 111 -8.25 0.19 -0.11
N VAL A 112 -8.22 0.80 1.05
CA VAL A 112 -9.30 1.63 1.58
C VAL A 112 -8.67 2.92 2.07
N GLY A 113 -9.26 4.05 1.69
CA GLY A 113 -8.67 5.33 2.06
C GLY A 113 -9.72 6.34 2.47
N GLN A 114 -9.26 7.33 3.22
CA GLN A 114 -10.09 8.44 3.66
C GLN A 114 -9.23 9.70 3.66
N SER A 115 -9.65 10.70 2.89
CA SER A 115 -8.94 11.98 2.83
C SER A 115 -9.05 12.72 4.16
N VAL A 116 -7.98 13.42 4.53
CA VAL A 116 -8.00 14.28 5.71
C VAL A 116 -8.79 15.55 5.35
N PRO A 117 -9.86 15.86 6.08
CA PRO A 117 -10.68 17.04 5.77
C PRO A 117 -10.00 18.33 6.20
N ASP A 118 -10.48 19.45 5.65
CA ASP A 118 -10.01 20.80 6.04
C ASP A 118 -10.22 21.06 7.52
N GLU A 119 -11.37 20.62 8.03
CA GLU A 119 -11.77 20.84 9.41
C GLU A 119 -12.32 19.56 9.99
N SER A 120 -12.09 19.36 11.28
CA SER A 120 -12.61 18.21 11.98
C SER A 120 -12.95 18.61 13.41
N VAL A 121 -14.06 18.08 13.91
CA VAL A 121 -14.44 18.26 15.32
C VAL A 121 -13.66 17.34 16.24
N ASN A 122 -12.92 16.37 15.66
CA ASN A 122 -12.14 15.42 16.44
C ASN A 122 -10.76 15.99 16.73
N GLY A 123 -10.51 16.31 17.99
CA GLY A 123 -9.22 16.89 18.42
C GLY A 123 -8.05 15.91 18.37
N ASN A 124 -8.30 14.61 18.21
CA ASN A 124 -7.23 13.61 18.14
C ASN A 124 -6.58 13.52 16.76
N GLY A 125 -7.20 14.13 15.74
CA GLY A 125 -6.76 13.97 14.37
C GLY A 125 -7.13 12.61 13.80
N MET A 126 -6.53 12.28 12.64
CA MET A 126 -6.84 11.03 11.94
C MET A 126 -5.75 9.98 12.12
N PHE A 127 -4.65 10.32 12.78
CA PHE A 127 -3.51 9.41 12.89
C PHE A 127 -3.05 9.20 14.31
#